data_a8ec6b12e632bfd7cd40a270d7f49130
#
_entry.id   a8ec6b12e632bfd7cd40a270d7f49130
#
_cell.length_a   1.000
_cell.length_b   1.000
_cell.length_c   1.000
_cell.angle_alpha   90.00
_cell.angle_beta   90.00
_cell.angle_gamma   90.00
#
_symmetry.space_group_name_H-M   'P 1'
#
loop_
_entity.id
_entity.type
_entity.pdbx_description
1 polymer ?
#
loop_
_entity_poly.entity_id
_entity_poly.type
_entity_poly.pdbx_seq_one_letter_code
_entity_poly.pdbx_strand_id
1 'polypeptide(L)'
;MAKKKEVQEESLEKQLWKSADKLRKNIDAAEYKHVVLGLIFLKYISDAFEEMYATLLAGDGAYEGADPEDKDEYKAENVFFVPQDARWTQLQANAKQPTIGKTVDGAMDAIEKENSSLKGVLPKVYARQNLDPTSLGELIDLISNIALGDAKSRSADVLGHVFEYFLGEFALAEGKKGGQFYTPRSVVELLVDMLEPFKGRVLDPCCGSGGMFVQSEKFVLEHQGKINDISIYGQESNQTTWRLAKMNLAIRGIDSSQVKWNNEGSFLNDAHKDTKIDYIIANPPFNVSDWSGDLMRKDGRWQYGVPPTGNANYAWIQHFIYHLAPSGQAGFVLAKGSLTSKTSGEGEIRKSLVEAGLVDCIVNLPAKLFLNTQIPASLWFMSRNRSNGKYRNRTGEILFIDARNMGHLINRRTRELSEDDIQTIASTYHNWRCKEGEHKVGEQGEQGEHKVRPYEDVNGFCNAAAIERVKELDYVLTPGRYVGLAEEKDAFDFGERFTSLKAEFEQQLKEEAVLNQRIIENLAKVKING
;
A
#
# COMPACT_ATOMS: atom_id res chain seq x y z
N MET A 1 -12.56 -33.62 -32.94
CA MET A 1 -11.21 -33.19 -32.46
C MET A 1 -11.40 -32.43 -31.16
N ALA A 2 -11.04 -33.04 -30.03
CA ALA A 2 -11.15 -32.43 -28.72
C ALA A 2 -10.04 -31.37 -28.58
N LYS A 3 -10.41 -30.10 -28.27
CA LYS A 3 -9.46 -29.05 -27.91
C LYS A 3 -8.74 -29.48 -26.63
N LYS A 4 -7.43 -29.73 -26.70
CA LYS A 4 -6.55 -29.80 -25.55
C LYS A 4 -6.72 -28.49 -24.78
N LYS A 5 -7.21 -28.56 -23.53
CA LYS A 5 -7.07 -27.46 -22.56
C LYS A 5 -5.57 -27.28 -22.32
N GLU A 6 -5.02 -26.17 -22.75
CA GLU A 6 -3.72 -25.71 -22.24
C GLU A 6 -3.85 -25.60 -20.74
N VAL A 7 -3.12 -26.42 -20.03
CA VAL A 7 -2.93 -26.30 -18.59
C VAL A 7 -2.02 -25.08 -18.45
N GLN A 8 -2.58 -23.92 -18.10
CA GLN A 8 -1.80 -22.77 -17.70
C GLN A 8 -0.97 -23.21 -16.49
N GLU A 9 0.34 -23.24 -16.61
CA GLU A 9 1.24 -23.47 -15.48
C GLU A 9 0.94 -22.43 -14.40
N GLU A 10 0.67 -22.93 -13.20
CA GLU A 10 0.35 -22.08 -12.07
C GLU A 10 1.59 -21.27 -11.70
N SER A 11 1.44 -19.95 -11.42
CA SER A 11 2.57 -19.09 -11.09
C SER A 11 3.30 -19.60 -9.85
N LEU A 12 4.61 -19.32 -9.76
CA LEU A 12 5.49 -19.74 -8.67
C LEU A 12 4.92 -19.32 -7.31
N GLU A 13 4.45 -18.08 -7.19
CA GLU A 13 3.90 -17.52 -5.97
C GLU A 13 2.69 -18.32 -5.48
N LYS A 14 1.80 -18.74 -6.40
CA LYS A 14 0.63 -19.56 -6.06
C LYS A 14 1.02 -20.97 -5.62
N GLN A 15 2.02 -21.57 -6.24
CA GLN A 15 2.53 -22.88 -5.84
C GLN A 15 3.14 -22.84 -4.45
N LEU A 16 3.95 -21.81 -4.17
CA LEU A 16 4.53 -21.54 -2.86
C LEU A 16 3.45 -21.30 -1.80
N TRP A 17 2.44 -20.48 -2.13
CA TRP A 17 1.32 -20.21 -1.24
C TRP A 17 0.56 -21.47 -0.84
N LYS A 18 0.22 -22.32 -1.82
CA LYS A 18 -0.48 -23.58 -1.55
C LYS A 18 0.30 -24.54 -0.65
N SER A 19 1.61 -24.56 -0.81
CA SER A 19 2.47 -25.42 -0.01
C SER A 19 2.68 -24.86 1.38
N ALA A 20 2.84 -23.56 1.46
CA ALA A 20 2.87 -22.87 2.72
C ALA A 20 1.54 -23.02 3.48
N ASP A 21 0.39 -22.96 2.83
CA ASP A 21 -0.95 -23.11 3.47
C ASP A 21 -1.16 -24.48 4.14
N LYS A 22 -0.36 -25.51 3.79
CA LYS A 22 -0.37 -26.80 4.49
C LYS A 22 0.10 -26.69 5.95
N LEU A 23 1.04 -25.77 6.25
CA LEU A 23 1.51 -25.50 7.61
C LEU A 23 0.45 -24.86 8.50
N ARG A 24 -0.57 -24.21 7.90
CA ARG A 24 -1.61 -23.46 8.59
C ARG A 24 -2.48 -24.30 9.53
N LYS A 25 -2.49 -25.63 9.37
CA LYS A 25 -3.38 -26.51 10.14
C LYS A 25 -3.17 -26.43 11.66
N ASN A 26 -1.97 -26.08 12.11
CA ASN A 26 -1.58 -26.15 13.52
C ASN A 26 -1.05 -24.80 14.09
N ILE A 27 -1.05 -23.72 13.29
CA ILE A 27 -0.46 -22.42 13.66
C ILE A 27 -1.48 -21.32 13.40
N ASP A 28 -1.56 -20.33 14.30
CA ASP A 28 -2.38 -19.13 14.09
C ASP A 28 -1.91 -18.40 12.81
N ALA A 29 -2.87 -17.88 12.05
CA ALA A 29 -2.59 -17.18 10.79
C ALA A 29 -1.60 -16.01 10.96
N ALA A 30 -1.65 -15.32 12.10
CA ALA A 30 -0.73 -14.22 12.42
C ALA A 30 0.70 -14.71 12.69
N GLU A 31 0.90 -15.90 13.28
CA GLU A 31 2.23 -16.48 13.51
C GLU A 31 2.80 -17.12 12.25
N TYR A 32 1.94 -17.77 11.48
CA TYR A 32 2.30 -18.48 10.26
C TYR A 32 2.98 -17.59 9.22
N LYS A 33 2.51 -16.35 9.03
CA LYS A 33 3.14 -15.40 8.09
C LYS A 33 4.61 -15.12 8.43
N HIS A 34 4.96 -15.06 9.73
CA HIS A 34 6.33 -14.81 10.16
C HIS A 34 7.26 -15.99 9.88
N VAL A 35 6.73 -17.23 9.99
CA VAL A 35 7.47 -18.44 9.63
C VAL A 35 7.82 -18.43 8.15
N VAL A 36 6.84 -18.20 7.29
CA VAL A 36 7.05 -18.26 5.83
C VAL A 36 7.89 -17.10 5.32
N LEU A 37 7.53 -15.87 5.69
CA LEU A 37 8.26 -14.66 5.25
C LEU A 37 9.67 -14.62 5.80
N GLY A 38 9.89 -15.11 7.03
CA GLY A 38 11.24 -15.24 7.60
C GLY A 38 12.13 -16.21 6.82
N LEU A 39 11.60 -17.37 6.38
CA LEU A 39 12.36 -18.31 5.54
C LEU A 39 12.64 -17.75 4.14
N ILE A 40 11.68 -17.09 3.52
CA ILE A 40 11.88 -16.42 2.22
C ILE A 40 12.98 -15.36 2.35
N PHE A 41 12.94 -14.57 3.42
CA PHE A 41 13.99 -13.59 3.68
C PHE A 41 15.35 -14.22 3.91
N LEU A 42 15.42 -15.31 4.69
CA LEU A 42 16.65 -16.04 4.95
C LEU A 42 17.26 -16.61 3.66
N LYS A 43 16.42 -17.17 2.78
CA LYS A 43 16.83 -17.63 1.45
C LYS A 43 17.42 -16.48 0.63
N TYR A 44 16.73 -15.33 0.59
CA TYR A 44 17.19 -14.15 -0.13
C TYR A 44 18.58 -13.69 0.31
N ILE A 45 18.78 -13.49 1.63
CA ILE A 45 20.08 -13.01 2.13
C ILE A 45 21.19 -14.04 1.93
N SER A 46 20.87 -15.34 2.02
CA SER A 46 21.85 -16.40 1.77
C SER A 46 22.27 -16.47 0.30
N ASP A 47 21.32 -16.32 -0.62
CA ASP A 47 21.63 -16.31 -2.06
C ASP A 47 22.47 -15.10 -2.46
N ALA A 48 22.08 -13.92 -1.97
CA ALA A 48 22.85 -12.68 -2.21
C ALA A 48 24.28 -12.78 -1.65
N PHE A 49 24.42 -13.40 -0.47
CA PHE A 49 25.72 -13.68 0.13
C PHE A 49 26.55 -14.65 -0.72
N GLU A 50 25.98 -15.78 -1.13
CA GLU A 50 26.68 -16.80 -1.93
C GLU A 50 27.14 -16.25 -3.29
N GLU A 51 26.34 -15.41 -3.91
CA GLU A 51 26.70 -14.73 -5.15
C GLU A 51 27.87 -13.77 -4.96
N MET A 52 27.84 -12.95 -3.90
CA MET A 52 28.95 -12.07 -3.57
C MET A 52 30.20 -12.86 -3.17
N TYR A 53 30.05 -13.95 -2.40
CA TYR A 53 31.13 -14.86 -2.04
C TYR A 53 31.83 -15.41 -3.28
N ALA A 54 31.08 -15.87 -4.27
CA ALA A 54 31.62 -16.38 -5.52
C ALA A 54 32.36 -15.27 -6.32
N THR A 55 31.86 -14.04 -6.29
CA THR A 55 32.48 -12.87 -6.92
C THR A 55 33.80 -12.52 -6.26
N LEU A 56 33.87 -12.49 -4.93
CA LEU A 56 35.10 -12.25 -4.16
C LEU A 56 36.11 -13.37 -4.38
N LEU A 57 35.64 -14.62 -4.42
CA LEU A 57 36.52 -15.78 -4.67
C LEU A 57 37.12 -15.75 -6.09
N ALA A 58 36.39 -15.26 -7.08
CA ALA A 58 36.92 -15.11 -8.44
C ALA A 58 38.01 -14.04 -8.51
N GLY A 59 37.96 -13.02 -7.64
CA GLY A 59 39.00 -12.00 -7.50
C GLY A 59 39.22 -11.12 -8.73
N ASP A 60 38.20 -10.94 -9.56
CA ASP A 60 38.30 -10.19 -10.80
C ASP A 60 38.14 -8.66 -10.57
N GLY A 61 39.01 -7.87 -11.20
CA GLY A 61 38.88 -6.41 -11.26
C GLY A 61 39.02 -5.73 -9.89
N ALA A 62 37.95 -5.14 -9.40
CA ALA A 62 37.91 -4.40 -8.13
C ALA A 62 38.09 -5.29 -6.89
N TYR A 63 37.93 -6.61 -7.04
CA TYR A 63 38.00 -7.60 -5.95
C TYR A 63 39.29 -8.40 -5.93
N GLU A 64 40.36 -7.96 -6.66
CA GLU A 64 41.64 -8.61 -6.65
C GLU A 64 42.27 -8.62 -5.24
N GLY A 65 42.44 -9.82 -4.67
CA GLY A 65 42.96 -10.00 -3.32
C GLY A 65 41.96 -9.82 -2.16
N ALA A 66 40.66 -9.68 -2.46
CA ALA A 66 39.61 -9.63 -1.45
C ALA A 66 39.49 -10.97 -0.70
N ASP A 67 39.19 -10.93 0.59
CA ASP A 67 38.90 -12.10 1.42
C ASP A 67 37.41 -12.42 1.44
N PRO A 68 36.95 -13.54 0.87
CA PRO A 68 35.55 -13.92 0.87
C PRO A 68 34.93 -14.13 2.27
N GLU A 69 35.71 -14.24 3.32
CA GLU A 69 35.21 -14.34 4.71
C GLU A 69 35.32 -12.99 5.47
N ASP A 70 35.80 -11.92 4.83
CA ASP A 70 35.80 -10.58 5.42
C ASP A 70 34.41 -9.93 5.26
N LYS A 71 33.74 -9.70 6.38
CA LYS A 71 32.40 -9.11 6.42
C LYS A 71 32.33 -7.65 5.93
N ASP A 72 33.43 -6.91 5.95
CA ASP A 72 33.45 -5.53 5.50
C ASP A 72 33.34 -5.43 3.97
N GLU A 73 33.76 -6.45 3.22
CA GLU A 73 33.55 -6.57 1.76
C GLU A 73 32.05 -6.62 1.42
N TYR A 74 31.26 -7.39 2.17
CA TYR A 74 29.81 -7.49 1.96
C TYR A 74 29.08 -6.20 2.35
N LYS A 75 29.52 -5.56 3.43
CA LYS A 75 28.93 -4.32 3.90
C LYS A 75 29.16 -3.18 2.91
N ALA A 76 30.29 -3.13 2.22
CA ALA A 76 30.59 -2.15 1.18
C ALA A 76 29.60 -2.25 0.00
N GLU A 77 29.12 -3.46 -0.31
CA GLU A 77 28.17 -3.74 -1.39
C GLU A 77 26.71 -3.85 -0.91
N ASN A 78 26.42 -3.46 0.33
CA ASN A 78 25.10 -3.58 0.95
C ASN A 78 24.54 -5.02 0.96
N VAL A 79 25.42 -6.03 1.04
CA VAL A 79 25.06 -7.44 1.19
C VAL A 79 25.18 -7.84 2.66
N PHE A 80 24.22 -8.62 3.15
CA PHE A 80 24.29 -9.15 4.52
C PHE A 80 25.30 -10.29 4.61
N PHE A 81 26.19 -10.23 5.60
CA PHE A 81 27.10 -11.32 5.87
C PHE A 81 26.36 -12.52 6.47
N VAL A 82 26.56 -13.71 5.90
CA VAL A 82 25.94 -14.95 6.38
C VAL A 82 27.00 -15.91 6.90
N PRO A 83 27.08 -16.11 8.22
CA PRO A 83 28.00 -17.08 8.82
C PRO A 83 27.81 -18.49 8.27
N GLN A 84 28.87 -19.29 8.23
CA GLN A 84 28.87 -20.61 7.62
C GLN A 84 27.72 -21.52 8.12
N ASP A 85 27.45 -21.53 9.43
CA ASP A 85 26.40 -22.35 10.04
C ASP A 85 24.98 -21.86 9.70
N ALA A 86 24.86 -20.63 9.19
CA ALA A 86 23.59 -19.99 8.85
C ALA A 86 23.28 -19.98 7.35
N ARG A 87 24.21 -20.45 6.49
CA ARG A 87 24.02 -20.50 5.03
C ARG A 87 22.88 -21.44 4.66
N TRP A 88 22.12 -21.08 3.63
CA TRP A 88 20.95 -21.86 3.21
C TRP A 88 21.24 -23.32 2.91
N THR A 89 22.41 -23.61 2.33
CA THR A 89 22.89 -24.96 2.05
C THR A 89 22.95 -25.82 3.31
N GLN A 90 23.34 -25.26 4.46
CA GLN A 90 23.35 -25.95 5.75
C GLN A 90 21.94 -26.21 6.26
N LEU A 91 21.04 -25.27 6.12
CA LEU A 91 19.62 -25.44 6.50
C LEU A 91 18.95 -26.52 5.67
N GLN A 92 19.19 -26.51 4.35
CA GLN A 92 18.66 -27.52 3.43
C GLN A 92 19.19 -28.92 3.75
N ALA A 93 20.48 -29.06 4.03
CA ALA A 93 21.08 -30.34 4.42
C ALA A 93 20.46 -30.91 5.70
N ASN A 94 20.01 -30.04 6.62
CA ASN A 94 19.38 -30.40 7.88
C ASN A 94 17.84 -30.39 7.85
N ALA A 95 17.21 -30.12 6.71
CA ALA A 95 15.76 -29.93 6.59
C ALA A 95 14.93 -31.11 7.12
N LYS A 96 15.44 -32.34 7.02
CA LYS A 96 14.77 -33.58 7.47
C LYS A 96 15.04 -33.93 8.93
N GLN A 97 15.84 -33.15 9.65
CA GLN A 97 16.18 -33.43 11.04
C GLN A 97 15.07 -32.93 11.97
N PRO A 98 14.74 -33.68 13.06
CA PRO A 98 13.77 -33.22 14.04
C PRO A 98 14.14 -31.89 14.73
N THR A 99 15.41 -31.51 14.66
CA THR A 99 15.95 -30.27 15.25
C THR A 99 15.95 -29.09 14.30
N ILE A 100 15.39 -29.21 13.10
CA ILE A 100 15.45 -28.17 12.06
C ILE A 100 14.95 -26.80 12.56
N GLY A 101 13.91 -26.75 13.40
CA GLY A 101 13.44 -25.50 13.97
C GLY A 101 14.50 -24.78 14.82
N LYS A 102 15.27 -25.54 15.62
CA LYS A 102 16.41 -24.97 16.40
C LYS A 102 17.54 -24.51 15.50
N THR A 103 17.79 -25.23 14.40
CA THR A 103 18.80 -24.87 13.42
C THR A 103 18.45 -23.55 12.73
N VAL A 104 17.19 -23.36 12.34
CA VAL A 104 16.72 -22.09 11.74
C VAL A 104 16.79 -20.93 12.74
N ASP A 105 16.32 -21.12 13.98
CA ASP A 105 16.42 -20.08 15.02
C ASP A 105 17.88 -19.69 15.29
N GLY A 106 18.79 -20.69 15.34
CA GLY A 106 20.22 -20.47 15.51
C GLY A 106 20.85 -19.69 14.33
N ALA A 107 20.45 -20.00 13.09
CA ALA A 107 20.88 -19.27 11.92
C ALA A 107 20.42 -17.80 11.95
N MET A 108 19.18 -17.55 12.35
CA MET A 108 18.65 -16.18 12.53
C MET A 108 19.45 -15.41 13.59
N ASP A 109 19.79 -16.04 14.72
CA ASP A 109 20.63 -15.44 15.76
C ASP A 109 22.04 -15.11 15.26
N ALA A 110 22.67 -16.02 14.53
CA ALA A 110 24.00 -15.83 13.97
C ALA A 110 24.04 -14.66 12.97
N ILE A 111 23.05 -14.57 12.09
CA ILE A 111 22.95 -13.50 11.10
C ILE A 111 22.72 -12.13 11.79
N GLU A 112 21.83 -12.05 12.78
CA GLU A 112 21.60 -10.79 13.52
C GLU A 112 22.85 -10.32 14.27
N LYS A 113 23.67 -11.24 14.76
CA LYS A 113 24.91 -10.92 15.48
C LYS A 113 25.92 -10.24 14.56
N GLU A 114 26.03 -10.69 13.32
CA GLU A 114 26.97 -10.12 12.35
C GLU A 114 26.43 -8.88 11.63
N ASN A 115 25.10 -8.70 11.57
CA ASN A 115 24.46 -7.60 10.86
C ASN A 115 23.66 -6.72 11.82
N SER A 116 24.25 -5.63 12.30
CA SER A 116 23.62 -4.73 13.30
C SER A 116 22.27 -4.14 12.86
N SER A 117 22.07 -3.93 11.56
CA SER A 117 20.82 -3.42 10.97
C SER A 117 19.65 -4.41 11.07
N LEU A 118 19.93 -5.69 11.24
CA LEU A 118 18.94 -6.77 11.40
C LEU A 118 18.67 -7.12 12.86
N LYS A 119 19.33 -6.48 13.82
CA LYS A 119 19.20 -6.81 15.25
C LYS A 119 17.74 -6.71 15.72
N GLY A 120 17.21 -7.84 16.23
CA GLY A 120 15.82 -7.97 16.69
C GLY A 120 14.77 -8.01 15.58
N VAL A 121 15.18 -8.12 14.32
CA VAL A 121 14.30 -8.13 13.14
C VAL A 121 13.86 -9.55 12.78
N LEU A 122 14.80 -10.51 12.80
CA LEU A 122 14.53 -11.85 12.31
C LEU A 122 13.62 -12.63 13.26
N PRO A 123 12.62 -13.36 12.75
CA PRO A 123 11.69 -14.12 13.58
C PRO A 123 12.37 -15.38 14.13
N LYS A 124 12.37 -15.55 15.46
CA LYS A 124 12.89 -16.75 16.17
C LYS A 124 11.71 -17.53 16.72
N VAL A 125 11.01 -18.22 15.84
CA VAL A 125 9.73 -18.87 16.11
C VAL A 125 9.69 -20.33 15.64
N TYR A 126 10.81 -20.84 15.12
CA TYR A 126 10.85 -22.14 14.43
C TYR A 126 11.04 -23.34 15.38
N ALA A 127 11.61 -23.14 16.56
CA ALA A 127 11.80 -24.19 17.55
C ALA A 127 10.56 -24.44 18.44
N ARG A 128 9.40 -23.84 18.13
CA ARG A 128 8.17 -23.96 18.93
C ARG A 128 7.54 -25.34 18.76
N GLN A 129 6.89 -25.86 19.82
CA GLN A 129 6.28 -27.19 19.84
C GLN A 129 5.11 -27.36 18.85
N ASN A 130 4.43 -26.28 18.49
CA ASN A 130 3.29 -26.30 17.56
C ASN A 130 3.71 -26.25 16.08
N LEU A 131 5.00 -26.12 15.77
CA LEU A 131 5.52 -26.16 14.41
C LEU A 131 6.10 -27.54 14.13
N ASP A 132 5.44 -28.31 13.25
CA ASP A 132 5.87 -29.64 12.87
C ASP A 132 7.19 -29.60 12.08
N PRO A 133 8.28 -30.27 12.55
CA PRO A 133 9.57 -30.28 11.87
C PRO A 133 9.51 -30.80 10.43
N THR A 134 8.63 -31.79 10.15
CA THR A 134 8.50 -32.38 8.81
C THR A 134 7.94 -31.34 7.84
N SER A 135 6.87 -30.67 8.23
CA SER A 135 6.26 -29.62 7.42
C SER A 135 7.19 -28.41 7.22
N LEU A 136 8.00 -28.08 8.23
CA LEU A 136 9.03 -27.04 8.11
C LEU A 136 10.12 -27.46 7.12
N GLY A 137 10.56 -28.71 7.17
CA GLY A 137 11.54 -29.27 6.22
C GLY A 137 11.01 -29.27 4.79
N GLU A 138 9.75 -29.68 4.57
CA GLU A 138 9.09 -29.61 3.25
C GLU A 138 9.05 -28.19 2.70
N LEU A 139 8.79 -27.18 3.55
CA LEU A 139 8.79 -25.78 3.16
C LEU A 139 10.18 -25.29 2.78
N ILE A 140 11.22 -25.69 3.53
CA ILE A 140 12.63 -25.37 3.20
C ILE A 140 13.00 -25.99 1.84
N ASP A 141 12.67 -27.26 1.61
CA ASP A 141 12.94 -27.93 0.34
C ASP A 141 12.22 -27.25 -0.83
N LEU A 142 10.99 -26.80 -0.63
CA LEU A 142 10.22 -26.09 -1.66
C LEU A 142 10.83 -24.72 -1.99
N ILE A 143 11.19 -23.94 -0.95
CA ILE A 143 11.85 -22.65 -1.15
C ILE A 143 13.22 -22.82 -1.82
N SER A 144 13.94 -23.90 -1.52
CA SER A 144 15.21 -24.24 -2.16
C SER A 144 15.09 -24.47 -3.67
N ASN A 145 13.95 -24.99 -4.11
CA ASN A 145 13.67 -25.28 -5.52
C ASN A 145 13.17 -24.06 -6.32
N ILE A 146 13.07 -22.89 -5.69
CA ILE A 146 12.84 -21.64 -6.41
C ILE A 146 14.06 -21.39 -7.26
N ALA A 147 13.98 -21.71 -8.55
CA ALA A 147 15.03 -21.42 -9.51
C ALA A 147 15.11 -19.89 -9.66
N LEU A 148 16.05 -19.30 -8.96
CA LEU A 148 16.48 -17.93 -9.19
C LEU A 148 17.36 -18.00 -10.45
N GLY A 149 16.74 -17.71 -11.61
CA GLY A 149 17.43 -17.84 -12.91
C GLY A 149 18.66 -16.92 -13.00
N ASP A 150 19.60 -17.32 -13.85
CA ASP A 150 20.96 -16.86 -14.12
C ASP A 150 21.25 -15.35 -14.25
N ALA A 151 20.81 -14.47 -13.35
CA ALA A 151 21.25 -13.07 -13.35
C ALA A 151 20.99 -12.35 -12.02
N LYS A 152 21.99 -11.64 -11.54
CA LYS A 152 22.06 -10.79 -10.33
C LYS A 152 20.85 -9.91 -10.04
N SER A 153 20.16 -9.41 -11.07
CA SER A 153 18.99 -8.54 -10.94
C SER A 153 17.68 -9.29 -10.75
N ARG A 154 17.60 -10.58 -11.09
CA ARG A 154 16.34 -11.35 -11.06
C ARG A 154 16.02 -11.97 -9.71
N SER A 155 17.05 -12.31 -8.90
CA SER A 155 16.79 -12.97 -7.62
C SER A 155 16.15 -12.04 -6.59
N ALA A 156 16.64 -10.81 -6.46
CA ALA A 156 16.06 -9.79 -5.57
C ALA A 156 14.65 -9.40 -5.99
N ASP A 157 14.42 -9.24 -7.30
CA ASP A 157 13.11 -8.91 -7.84
C ASP A 157 12.10 -10.04 -7.63
N VAL A 158 12.48 -11.29 -7.96
CA VAL A 158 11.58 -12.45 -7.80
C VAL A 158 11.21 -12.67 -6.34
N LEU A 159 12.19 -12.68 -5.43
CA LEU A 159 11.91 -12.86 -3.99
C LEU A 159 11.20 -11.64 -3.39
N GLY A 160 11.49 -10.44 -3.86
CA GLY A 160 10.74 -9.23 -3.52
C GLY A 160 9.27 -9.33 -3.93
N HIS A 161 8.99 -9.81 -5.15
CA HIS A 161 7.62 -10.07 -5.62
C HIS A 161 6.93 -11.19 -4.84
N VAL A 162 7.63 -12.30 -4.56
CA VAL A 162 7.12 -13.38 -3.71
C VAL A 162 6.77 -12.85 -2.32
N PHE A 163 7.66 -12.06 -1.71
CA PHE A 163 7.44 -11.47 -0.40
C PHE A 163 6.19 -10.58 -0.38
N GLU A 164 6.04 -9.71 -1.37
CA GLU A 164 4.88 -8.82 -1.52
C GLU A 164 3.58 -9.60 -1.77
N TYR A 165 3.62 -10.61 -2.65
CA TYR A 165 2.48 -11.50 -2.89
C TYR A 165 2.01 -12.17 -1.60
N PHE A 166 2.93 -12.70 -0.81
CA PHE A 166 2.59 -13.32 0.47
C PHE A 166 2.04 -12.32 1.49
N LEU A 167 2.56 -11.09 1.54
CA LEU A 167 1.97 -10.03 2.37
C LEU A 167 0.50 -9.77 2.00
N GLY A 168 0.20 -9.71 0.70
CA GLY A 168 -1.16 -9.55 0.17
C GLY A 168 -2.07 -10.72 0.53
N GLU A 169 -1.64 -11.96 0.31
CA GLU A 169 -2.41 -13.17 0.62
C GLU A 169 -2.66 -13.32 2.13
N PHE A 170 -1.67 -12.99 2.97
CA PHE A 170 -1.86 -12.97 4.43
C PHE A 170 -2.86 -11.89 4.86
N ALA A 171 -2.82 -10.71 4.26
CA ALA A 171 -3.81 -9.66 4.52
C ALA A 171 -5.23 -10.11 4.17
N LEU A 172 -5.40 -10.86 3.07
CA LEU A 172 -6.67 -11.48 2.68
C LEU A 172 -7.14 -12.54 3.68
N ALA A 173 -6.22 -13.38 4.15
CA ALA A 173 -6.53 -14.50 5.05
C ALA A 173 -6.86 -14.06 6.48
N GLU A 174 -6.23 -13.00 6.98
CA GLU A 174 -6.46 -12.44 8.32
C GLU A 174 -7.79 -11.68 8.43
N GLY A 175 -8.42 -11.33 7.30
CA GLY A 175 -9.71 -10.67 7.26
C GLY A 175 -9.73 -9.30 7.95
N LYS A 176 -10.84 -8.95 8.63
CA LYS A 176 -11.04 -7.61 9.22
C LYS A 176 -10.02 -7.19 10.28
N LYS A 177 -9.31 -8.13 10.91
CA LYS A 177 -8.34 -7.82 11.98
C LYS A 177 -6.91 -7.61 11.48
N GLY A 178 -6.52 -8.24 10.38
CA GLY A 178 -5.14 -8.17 9.86
C GLY A 178 -4.94 -7.22 8.70
N GLY A 179 -5.96 -6.99 7.91
CA GLY A 179 -5.84 -6.18 6.69
C GLY A 179 -5.84 -4.66 6.89
N GLN A 180 -5.85 -4.18 8.14
CA GLN A 180 -5.61 -2.77 8.42
C GLN A 180 -4.18 -2.34 8.05
N PHE A 181 -3.27 -3.30 7.88
CA PHE A 181 -1.84 -3.07 7.64
C PHE A 181 -1.43 -3.17 6.17
N TYR A 182 -2.36 -3.47 5.27
CA TYR A 182 -2.05 -3.60 3.85
C TYR A 182 -2.82 -2.58 3.01
N THR A 183 -2.07 -1.68 2.40
CA THR A 183 -2.62 -0.73 1.42
C THR A 183 -2.52 -1.33 0.02
N PRO A 184 -3.61 -1.36 -0.77
CA PRO A 184 -3.56 -1.86 -2.14
C PRO A 184 -2.50 -1.14 -2.97
N ARG A 185 -1.73 -1.89 -3.74
CA ARG A 185 -0.62 -1.37 -4.54
C ARG A 185 -1.03 -0.19 -5.41
N SER A 186 -2.14 -0.28 -6.14
CA SER A 186 -2.62 0.80 -7.02
C SER A 186 -2.97 2.09 -6.27
N VAL A 187 -3.35 2.01 -4.97
CA VAL A 187 -3.58 3.20 -4.13
C VAL A 187 -2.26 3.82 -3.69
N VAL A 188 -1.26 2.99 -3.38
CA VAL A 188 0.08 3.47 -3.01
C VAL A 188 0.75 4.13 -4.21
N GLU A 189 0.69 3.50 -5.39
CA GLU A 189 1.18 4.06 -6.66
C GLU A 189 0.53 5.42 -6.93
N LEU A 190 -0.79 5.52 -6.84
CA LEU A 190 -1.49 6.79 -7.03
C LEU A 190 -1.02 7.89 -6.06
N LEU A 191 -0.85 7.58 -4.78
CA LEU A 191 -0.36 8.54 -3.77
C LEU A 191 1.06 9.04 -4.12
N VAL A 192 1.95 8.13 -4.50
CA VAL A 192 3.34 8.42 -4.85
C VAL A 192 3.41 9.22 -6.13
N ASP A 193 2.68 8.83 -7.18
CA ASP A 193 2.65 9.54 -8.46
C ASP A 193 2.11 10.97 -8.31
N MET A 194 1.10 11.18 -7.46
CA MET A 194 0.57 12.52 -7.19
C MET A 194 1.54 13.39 -6.39
N LEU A 195 2.32 12.83 -5.45
CA LEU A 195 3.26 13.58 -4.61
C LEU A 195 4.64 13.78 -5.24
N GLU A 196 5.09 12.84 -6.06
CA GLU A 196 6.41 12.84 -6.72
C GLU A 196 7.58 13.06 -5.73
N PRO A 197 7.85 12.12 -4.82
CA PRO A 197 8.90 12.28 -3.81
C PRO A 197 10.29 11.94 -4.39
N PHE A 198 10.85 12.79 -5.24
CA PHE A 198 12.15 12.56 -5.88
C PHE A 198 13.34 12.63 -4.92
N LYS A 199 13.29 13.54 -3.94
CA LYS A 199 14.36 13.77 -2.95
C LYS A 199 13.77 14.34 -1.66
N GLY A 200 14.42 14.05 -0.54
CA GLY A 200 14.06 14.59 0.76
C GLY A 200 13.59 13.53 1.73
N ARG A 201 12.89 13.94 2.77
CA ARG A 201 12.43 13.10 3.86
C ARG A 201 11.00 12.65 3.63
N VAL A 202 10.78 11.34 3.64
CA VAL A 202 9.46 10.72 3.50
C VAL A 202 9.07 10.05 4.82
N LEU A 203 7.94 10.43 5.40
CA LEU A 203 7.43 9.87 6.66
C LEU A 203 6.13 9.09 6.44
N ASP A 204 6.08 7.91 7.05
CA ASP A 204 4.85 7.19 7.36
C ASP A 204 4.81 6.82 8.86
N PRO A 205 4.05 7.55 9.69
CA PRO A 205 4.01 7.31 11.14
C PRO A 205 3.12 6.11 11.54
N CYS A 206 2.61 5.34 10.58
CA CYS A 206 1.83 4.12 10.77
C CYS A 206 2.16 3.13 9.64
N CYS A 207 3.47 2.90 9.41
CA CYS A 207 4.02 2.39 8.16
C CYS A 207 3.65 0.93 7.82
N GLY A 208 3.03 0.20 8.73
CA GLY A 208 2.64 -1.18 8.47
C GLY A 208 3.84 -2.03 8.03
N SER A 209 3.71 -2.72 6.90
CA SER A 209 4.78 -3.52 6.27
C SER A 209 5.76 -2.70 5.40
N GLY A 210 5.69 -1.38 5.41
CA GLY A 210 6.60 -0.50 4.67
C GLY A 210 6.27 -0.31 3.19
N GLY A 211 5.09 -0.68 2.74
CA GLY A 211 4.69 -0.62 1.32
C GLY A 211 4.78 0.78 0.71
N MET A 212 4.47 1.84 1.49
CA MET A 212 4.60 3.23 1.03
C MET A 212 6.05 3.58 0.68
N PHE A 213 7.01 3.14 1.49
CA PHE A 213 8.44 3.38 1.26
C PHE A 213 8.96 2.63 0.04
N VAL A 214 8.56 1.35 -0.08
CA VAL A 214 8.94 0.52 -1.25
C VAL A 214 8.49 1.17 -2.55
N GLN A 215 7.26 1.66 -2.60
CA GLN A 215 6.74 2.30 -3.81
C GLN A 215 7.38 3.67 -4.06
N SER A 216 7.69 4.43 -3.00
CA SER A 216 8.40 5.70 -3.12
C SER A 216 9.81 5.54 -3.70
N GLU A 217 10.57 4.53 -3.24
CA GLU A 217 11.90 4.21 -3.80
C GLU A 217 11.79 3.69 -5.23
N LYS A 218 10.81 2.85 -5.54
CA LYS A 218 10.53 2.38 -6.90
C LYS A 218 10.29 3.57 -7.83
N PHE A 219 9.46 4.53 -7.42
CA PHE A 219 9.21 5.77 -8.16
C PHE A 219 10.51 6.54 -8.45
N VAL A 220 11.37 6.70 -7.44
CA VAL A 220 12.68 7.36 -7.60
C VAL A 220 13.53 6.65 -8.66
N LEU A 221 13.62 5.31 -8.60
CA LEU A 221 14.39 4.52 -9.56
C LEU A 221 13.83 4.59 -10.98
N GLU A 222 12.52 4.54 -11.16
CA GLU A 222 11.86 4.66 -12.47
C GLU A 222 12.07 6.04 -13.11
N HIS A 223 12.36 7.06 -12.30
CA HIS A 223 12.64 8.42 -12.73
C HIS A 223 14.15 8.78 -12.67
N GLN A 224 15.02 7.79 -12.91
CA GLN A 224 16.49 7.93 -12.99
C GLN A 224 17.18 8.41 -11.70
N GLY A 225 16.50 8.35 -10.57
CA GLY A 225 17.11 8.53 -9.26
C GLY A 225 17.90 7.28 -8.82
N LYS A 226 18.50 7.38 -7.65
CA LYS A 226 19.24 6.27 -7.02
C LYS A 226 18.52 5.81 -5.76
N ILE A 227 18.71 4.56 -5.41
CA ILE A 227 18.26 4.02 -4.11
C ILE A 227 18.78 4.92 -2.99
N ASN A 228 17.92 5.22 -2.01
CA ASN A 228 18.19 6.12 -0.90
C ASN A 228 18.41 7.62 -1.29
N ASP A 229 18.00 8.06 -2.47
CA ASP A 229 17.88 9.50 -2.78
C ASP A 229 16.81 10.19 -1.92
N ILE A 230 15.83 9.41 -1.43
CA ILE A 230 14.93 9.80 -0.35
C ILE A 230 15.39 9.21 0.98
N SER A 231 15.13 9.91 2.08
CA SER A 231 15.38 9.39 3.43
C SER A 231 14.05 9.01 4.06
N ILE A 232 13.85 7.73 4.34
CA ILE A 232 12.59 7.24 4.90
C ILE A 232 12.59 7.30 6.44
N TYR A 233 11.46 7.72 6.98
CA TYR A 233 11.15 7.78 8.41
C TYR A 233 9.86 7.02 8.64
N GLY A 234 9.87 6.05 9.53
CA GLY A 234 8.69 5.22 9.79
C GLY A 234 8.47 4.96 11.25
N GLN A 235 7.22 4.73 11.61
CA GLN A 235 6.88 4.23 12.94
C GLN A 235 5.77 3.19 12.83
N GLU A 236 5.89 2.12 13.61
CA GLU A 236 4.89 1.07 13.72
C GLU A 236 4.71 0.69 15.21
N SER A 237 3.47 0.50 15.63
CA SER A 237 3.14 0.14 17.01
C SER A 237 3.18 -1.37 17.27
N ASN A 238 3.00 -2.18 16.23
CA ASN A 238 3.07 -3.63 16.31
C ASN A 238 4.48 -4.12 15.98
N GLN A 239 5.15 -4.74 16.94
CA GLN A 239 6.52 -5.22 16.77
C GLN A 239 6.68 -6.23 15.63
N THR A 240 5.72 -7.13 15.45
CA THR A 240 5.79 -8.14 14.40
C THR A 240 5.62 -7.53 13.02
N THR A 241 4.73 -6.56 12.87
CA THR A 241 4.55 -5.78 11.63
C THR A 241 5.79 -4.92 11.33
N TRP A 242 6.39 -4.31 12.35
CA TRP A 242 7.66 -3.59 12.19
C TRP A 242 8.79 -4.50 11.68
N ARG A 243 8.91 -5.74 12.19
CA ARG A 243 9.87 -6.72 11.66
C ARG A 243 9.64 -7.01 10.19
N LEU A 244 8.38 -7.18 9.78
CA LEU A 244 8.02 -7.35 8.37
C LEU A 244 8.43 -6.14 7.52
N ALA A 245 8.20 -4.92 8.00
CA ALA A 245 8.66 -3.71 7.32
C ALA A 245 10.18 -3.69 7.15
N LYS A 246 10.93 -4.01 8.21
CA LYS A 246 12.40 -4.08 8.16
C LYS A 246 12.90 -5.09 7.14
N MET A 247 12.32 -6.28 7.10
CA MET A 247 12.66 -7.32 6.12
C MET A 247 12.27 -6.89 4.70
N ASN A 248 11.09 -6.33 4.52
CA ASN A 248 10.60 -5.84 3.22
C ASN A 248 11.51 -4.77 2.60
N LEU A 249 11.99 -3.83 3.42
CA LEU A 249 12.91 -2.79 3.00
C LEU A 249 14.31 -3.34 2.73
N ALA A 250 14.78 -4.26 3.59
CA ALA A 250 16.10 -4.88 3.46
C ALA A 250 16.27 -5.68 2.16
N ILE A 251 15.24 -6.44 1.72
CA ILE A 251 15.23 -7.16 0.43
C ILE A 251 15.51 -6.21 -0.75
N ARG A 252 15.14 -4.93 -0.62
CA ARG A 252 15.26 -3.91 -1.67
C ARG A 252 16.44 -2.96 -1.49
N GLY A 253 17.31 -3.24 -0.51
CA GLY A 253 18.46 -2.38 -0.21
C GLY A 253 18.10 -0.99 0.31
N ILE A 254 16.86 -0.81 0.81
CA ILE A 254 16.37 0.47 1.32
C ILE A 254 16.83 0.65 2.77
N ASP A 255 17.48 1.79 3.08
CA ASP A 255 17.90 2.10 4.44
C ASP A 255 16.70 2.27 5.37
N SER A 256 16.53 1.34 6.29
CA SER A 256 15.45 1.32 7.27
C SER A 256 15.89 1.75 8.68
N SER A 257 17.01 2.43 8.82
CA SER A 257 17.57 2.86 10.12
C SER A 257 16.61 3.76 10.91
N GLN A 258 15.78 4.56 10.22
CA GLN A 258 14.80 5.44 10.80
C GLN A 258 13.38 4.84 10.85
N VAL A 259 13.22 3.54 10.60
CA VAL A 259 11.95 2.84 10.86
C VAL A 259 11.96 2.32 12.30
N LYS A 260 11.17 2.95 13.15
CA LYS A 260 11.15 2.73 14.61
C LYS A 260 9.92 1.94 15.05
N TRP A 261 10.05 1.28 16.18
CA TRP A 261 8.96 0.59 16.85
C TRP A 261 8.81 1.04 18.29
N ASN A 262 7.57 1.23 18.71
CA ASN A 262 7.18 1.25 20.11
C ASN A 262 5.70 0.86 20.25
N ASN A 263 5.32 0.28 21.38
CA ASN A 263 3.97 -0.20 21.64
C ASN A 263 2.96 0.90 22.02
N GLU A 264 3.43 2.11 22.28
CA GLU A 264 2.58 3.25 22.66
C GLU A 264 2.00 3.97 21.43
N GLY A 265 2.60 3.73 20.25
CA GLY A 265 2.19 4.33 18.99
C GLY A 265 2.59 5.80 18.82
N SER A 266 2.29 6.33 17.64
CA SER A 266 2.79 7.63 17.16
C SER A 266 2.20 8.84 17.89
N PHE A 267 1.06 8.68 18.56
CA PHE A 267 0.49 9.78 19.32
C PHE A 267 1.17 9.97 20.67
N LEU A 268 1.30 8.91 21.46
CA LEU A 268 1.86 8.98 22.83
C LEU A 268 3.38 9.04 22.83
N ASN A 269 4.03 8.31 21.91
CA ASN A 269 5.48 8.21 21.85
C ASN A 269 5.96 8.35 20.40
N ASP A 270 5.98 9.58 19.94
CA ASP A 270 6.39 9.96 18.59
C ASP A 270 7.91 9.82 18.44
N ALA A 271 8.34 8.85 17.67
CA ALA A 271 9.76 8.56 17.44
C ALA A 271 10.48 9.64 16.61
N HIS A 272 9.73 10.51 15.92
CA HIS A 272 10.26 11.52 14.99
C HIS A 272 9.81 12.94 15.33
N LYS A 273 9.40 13.20 16.57
CA LYS A 273 8.79 14.47 17.05
C LYS A 273 9.54 15.74 16.65
N ASP A 274 10.86 15.67 16.54
CA ASP A 274 11.73 16.82 16.25
C ASP A 274 12.11 16.91 14.76
N THR A 275 11.59 16.01 13.91
CA THR A 275 11.95 15.93 12.50
C THR A 275 10.91 16.63 11.63
N LYS A 276 11.37 17.53 10.75
CA LYS A 276 10.53 18.15 9.72
C LYS A 276 10.69 17.40 8.41
N ILE A 277 9.58 17.18 7.73
CA ILE A 277 9.39 16.19 6.68
C ILE A 277 8.94 16.87 5.40
N ASP A 278 9.52 16.47 4.28
CA ASP A 278 9.18 17.02 2.96
C ASP A 278 7.92 16.36 2.40
N TYR A 279 7.77 15.04 2.58
CA TYR A 279 6.63 14.27 2.11
C TYR A 279 6.09 13.33 3.19
N ILE A 280 4.79 13.37 3.43
CA ILE A 280 4.10 12.36 4.25
C ILE A 280 3.22 11.52 3.33
N ILE A 281 3.40 10.21 3.35
CA ILE A 281 2.63 9.25 2.56
C ILE A 281 2.15 8.17 3.51
N ALA A 282 0.85 8.16 3.84
CA ALA A 282 0.36 7.30 4.92
C ALA A 282 -1.04 6.73 4.66
N ASN A 283 -1.30 5.57 5.24
CA ASN A 283 -2.63 4.99 5.36
C ASN A 283 -2.92 4.67 6.83
N PRO A 284 -3.31 5.66 7.64
CA PRO A 284 -3.58 5.45 9.05
C PRO A 284 -4.80 4.55 9.27
N PRO A 285 -4.89 3.85 10.41
CA PRO A 285 -6.06 3.05 10.74
C PRO A 285 -7.30 3.92 10.84
N PHE A 286 -8.40 3.51 10.14
CA PHE A 286 -9.63 4.31 10.04
C PHE A 286 -10.46 4.28 11.31
N ASN A 287 -10.97 5.43 11.73
CA ASN A 287 -11.97 5.56 12.79
C ASN A 287 -11.58 4.90 14.13
N VAL A 288 -10.31 4.95 14.51
CA VAL A 288 -9.84 4.37 15.77
C VAL A 288 -10.38 5.17 16.95
N SER A 289 -11.04 4.49 17.89
CA SER A 289 -11.56 5.07 19.14
C SER A 289 -10.55 5.07 20.29
N ASP A 290 -9.68 4.05 20.33
CA ASP A 290 -8.70 3.85 21.42
C ASP A 290 -7.33 4.41 21.08
N TRP A 291 -7.25 5.73 20.81
CA TRP A 291 -6.00 6.40 20.46
C TRP A 291 -5.40 7.24 21.60
N SER A 292 -5.88 7.03 22.83
CA SER A 292 -5.48 7.77 24.03
C SER A 292 -5.80 9.27 23.99
N GLY A 293 -6.86 9.65 23.28
CA GLY A 293 -7.25 11.05 23.07
C GLY A 293 -7.52 11.83 24.34
N ASP A 294 -7.97 11.16 25.42
CA ASP A 294 -8.20 11.79 26.73
C ASP A 294 -6.89 12.28 27.37
N LEU A 295 -5.80 11.55 27.20
CA LEU A 295 -4.47 11.91 27.72
C LEU A 295 -3.85 13.06 26.93
N MET A 296 -4.30 13.29 25.70
CA MET A 296 -3.68 14.20 24.75
C MET A 296 -4.46 15.49 24.51
N ARG A 297 -5.46 15.81 25.35
CA ARG A 297 -6.31 17.01 25.17
C ARG A 297 -5.53 18.34 25.08
N LYS A 298 -4.35 18.42 25.68
CA LYS A 298 -3.49 19.62 25.72
C LYS A 298 -2.26 19.50 24.83
N ASP A 299 -2.22 18.55 23.90
CA ASP A 299 -1.08 18.35 23.01
C ASP A 299 -0.91 19.53 22.04
N GLY A 300 0.33 19.99 21.88
CA GLY A 300 0.65 21.15 21.04
C GLY A 300 0.42 20.94 19.54
N ARG A 301 0.17 19.71 19.10
CA ARG A 301 -0.18 19.40 17.71
C ARG A 301 -1.58 19.87 17.33
N TRP A 302 -2.50 20.05 18.30
CA TRP A 302 -3.91 20.38 18.05
C TRP A 302 -4.15 21.86 17.77
N GLN A 303 -3.44 22.42 16.81
CA GLN A 303 -3.51 23.84 16.45
C GLN A 303 -4.82 24.25 15.78
N TYR A 304 -5.52 23.30 15.14
CA TYR A 304 -6.76 23.53 14.39
C TYR A 304 -8.02 23.08 15.15
N GLY A 305 -7.86 22.69 16.39
CA GLY A 305 -8.91 22.19 17.26
C GLY A 305 -8.59 20.83 17.86
N VAL A 306 -9.08 20.56 19.05
CA VAL A 306 -8.79 19.31 19.77
C VAL A 306 -9.61 18.16 19.15
N PRO A 307 -8.96 17.10 18.64
CA PRO A 307 -9.67 15.98 18.03
C PRO A 307 -10.58 15.26 19.03
N PRO A 308 -11.69 14.65 18.57
CA PRO A 308 -12.57 13.87 19.42
C PRO A 308 -11.86 12.62 19.94
N THR A 309 -12.07 12.26 21.22
CA THR A 309 -11.47 11.08 21.84
C THR A 309 -11.93 9.78 21.19
N GLY A 310 -13.15 9.74 20.67
CA GLY A 310 -13.75 8.57 20.03
C GLY A 310 -13.39 8.37 18.55
N ASN A 311 -12.55 9.25 17.93
CA ASN A 311 -12.13 9.10 16.54
C ASN A 311 -10.80 9.80 16.27
N ALA A 312 -9.80 9.04 15.82
CA ALA A 312 -8.45 9.53 15.56
C ALA A 312 -8.25 10.22 14.21
N ASN A 313 -9.23 10.23 13.30
CA ASN A 313 -9.00 10.72 11.92
C ASN A 313 -8.40 12.13 11.89
N TYR A 314 -8.94 13.06 12.67
CA TYR A 314 -8.43 14.43 12.73
C TYR A 314 -7.21 14.60 13.64
N ALA A 315 -6.91 13.63 14.49
CA ALA A 315 -5.62 13.55 15.20
C ALA A 315 -4.51 13.19 14.21
N TRP A 316 -4.73 12.22 13.32
CA TRP A 316 -3.79 11.88 12.25
C TRP A 316 -3.52 13.06 11.31
N ILE A 317 -4.56 13.75 10.83
CA ILE A 317 -4.38 14.92 9.97
C ILE A 317 -3.49 15.96 10.64
N GLN A 318 -3.75 16.31 11.91
CA GLN A 318 -2.96 17.32 12.62
C GLN A 318 -1.55 16.83 12.98
N HIS A 319 -1.39 15.53 13.25
CA HIS A 319 -0.07 14.90 13.42
C HIS A 319 0.78 15.02 12.15
N PHE A 320 0.19 14.77 10.98
CA PHE A 320 0.86 14.98 9.70
C PHE A 320 1.29 16.44 9.51
N ILE A 321 0.37 17.38 9.69
CA ILE A 321 0.66 18.81 9.58
C ILE A 321 1.79 19.23 10.52
N TYR A 322 1.81 18.72 11.75
CA TYR A 322 2.87 19.01 12.72
C TYR A 322 4.26 18.63 12.19
N HIS A 323 4.38 17.49 11.52
CA HIS A 323 5.64 17.02 10.95
C HIS A 323 6.06 17.71 9.65
N LEU A 324 5.13 18.27 8.88
CA LEU A 324 5.49 18.90 7.61
C LEU A 324 6.49 20.04 7.78
N ALA A 325 7.51 20.03 6.91
CA ALA A 325 8.40 21.16 6.67
C ALA A 325 7.61 22.37 6.10
N PRO A 326 8.17 23.60 6.11
CA PRO A 326 7.46 24.77 5.59
C PRO A 326 6.95 24.67 4.16
N SER A 327 7.59 23.87 3.31
CA SER A 327 7.16 23.56 1.93
C SER A 327 6.68 22.12 1.75
N GLY A 328 6.53 21.38 2.85
CA GLY A 328 6.18 19.96 2.85
C GLY A 328 4.75 19.70 2.38
N GLN A 329 4.56 18.51 1.85
CA GLN A 329 3.29 18.01 1.32
C GLN A 329 2.93 16.66 1.96
N ALA A 330 1.64 16.39 2.10
CA ALA A 330 1.13 15.11 2.59
C ALA A 330 0.07 14.56 1.63
N GLY A 331 0.13 13.25 1.39
CA GLY A 331 -0.93 12.48 0.73
C GLY A 331 -1.26 11.27 1.58
N PHE A 332 -2.51 11.11 1.97
CA PHE A 332 -2.91 10.03 2.86
C PHE A 332 -4.34 9.58 2.63
N VAL A 333 -4.60 8.36 3.09
CA VAL A 333 -5.91 7.72 2.97
C VAL A 333 -6.73 7.94 4.22
N LEU A 334 -8.01 8.30 4.07
CA LEU A 334 -8.98 8.28 5.18
C LEU A 334 -10.32 7.72 4.71
N ALA A 335 -11.10 7.20 5.66
CA ALA A 335 -12.48 6.83 5.40
C ALA A 335 -13.28 8.06 4.94
N LYS A 336 -14.19 7.87 3.97
CA LYS A 336 -15.02 8.94 3.38
C LYS A 336 -15.79 9.77 4.40
N GLY A 337 -16.11 9.21 5.57
CA GLY A 337 -16.75 9.93 6.68
C GLY A 337 -15.98 11.17 7.12
N SER A 338 -14.66 11.20 7.00
CA SER A 338 -13.81 12.36 7.33
C SER A 338 -14.16 13.62 6.53
N LEU A 339 -14.70 13.45 5.31
CA LEU A 339 -15.07 14.57 4.42
C LEU A 339 -16.32 15.32 4.88
N THR A 340 -17.18 14.69 5.69
CA THR A 340 -18.52 15.20 6.00
C THR A 340 -18.87 15.26 7.48
N SER A 341 -18.16 14.49 8.32
CA SER A 341 -18.47 14.36 9.74
C SER A 341 -18.44 15.72 10.45
N LYS A 342 -19.45 15.94 11.31
CA LYS A 342 -19.54 17.08 12.23
C LYS A 342 -19.51 16.63 13.68
N THR A 343 -19.38 15.32 13.91
CA THR A 343 -19.45 14.72 15.24
C THR A 343 -18.33 15.24 16.12
N SER A 344 -18.66 15.63 17.33
CA SER A 344 -17.70 16.01 18.40
C SER A 344 -16.64 17.05 17.96
N GLY A 345 -17.03 18.01 17.10
CA GLY A 345 -16.13 19.10 16.69
C GLY A 345 -15.32 18.84 15.41
N GLU A 346 -15.41 17.66 14.78
CA GLU A 346 -14.67 17.37 13.54
C GLU A 346 -14.95 18.38 12.42
N GLY A 347 -16.20 18.89 12.32
CA GLY A 347 -16.58 19.91 11.34
C GLY A 347 -15.81 21.22 11.53
N GLU A 348 -15.61 21.66 12.77
CA GLU A 348 -14.86 22.90 13.08
C GLU A 348 -13.36 22.72 12.79
N ILE A 349 -12.78 21.55 13.09
CA ILE A 349 -11.39 21.27 12.73
C ILE A 349 -11.24 21.30 11.20
N ARG A 350 -12.14 20.67 10.45
CA ARG A 350 -12.11 20.67 8.99
C ARG A 350 -12.21 22.09 8.43
N LYS A 351 -13.11 22.90 8.96
CA LYS A 351 -13.23 24.31 8.62
C LYS A 351 -11.89 25.05 8.86
N SER A 352 -11.30 24.91 10.06
CA SER A 352 -10.03 25.55 10.39
C SER A 352 -8.91 25.14 9.43
N LEU A 353 -8.85 23.87 9.02
CA LEU A 353 -7.85 23.37 8.06
C LEU A 353 -8.03 23.98 6.67
N VAL A 354 -9.27 24.11 6.20
CA VAL A 354 -9.60 24.74 4.90
C VAL A 354 -9.27 26.22 4.94
N GLU A 355 -9.68 26.94 5.98
CA GLU A 355 -9.42 28.38 6.15
C GLU A 355 -7.93 28.68 6.32
N ALA A 356 -7.16 27.78 6.90
CA ALA A 356 -5.69 27.87 6.97
C ALA A 356 -5.00 27.58 5.61
N GLY A 357 -5.75 27.25 4.55
CA GLY A 357 -5.24 27.00 3.22
C GLY A 357 -4.38 25.73 3.10
N LEU A 358 -4.58 24.73 3.97
CA LEU A 358 -3.76 23.51 4.03
C LEU A 358 -4.26 22.41 3.10
N VAL A 359 -5.56 22.36 2.78
CA VAL A 359 -6.14 21.34 1.91
C VAL A 359 -5.90 21.70 0.45
N ASP A 360 -5.17 20.85 -0.26
CA ASP A 360 -4.76 21.07 -1.66
C ASP A 360 -5.69 20.34 -2.64
N CYS A 361 -5.87 19.01 -2.43
CA CYS A 361 -6.73 18.19 -3.29
C CYS A 361 -7.45 17.10 -2.48
N ILE A 362 -8.65 16.74 -2.90
CA ILE A 362 -9.42 15.59 -2.38
C ILE A 362 -9.79 14.67 -3.54
N VAL A 363 -9.41 13.39 -3.44
CA VAL A 363 -9.79 12.35 -4.41
C VAL A 363 -10.75 11.37 -3.75
N ASN A 364 -11.91 11.14 -4.34
CA ASN A 364 -12.87 10.15 -3.88
C ASN A 364 -12.64 8.83 -4.62
N LEU A 365 -12.22 7.80 -3.90
CA LEU A 365 -11.85 6.51 -4.48
C LEU A 365 -13.07 5.61 -4.72
N PRO A 366 -12.99 4.66 -5.66
CA PRO A 366 -14.00 3.64 -5.85
C PRO A 366 -14.10 2.71 -4.64
N ALA A 367 -15.27 2.11 -4.44
CA ALA A 367 -15.47 1.08 -3.43
C ALA A 367 -14.72 -0.21 -3.79
N LYS A 368 -14.45 -1.06 -2.79
CA LYS A 368 -13.81 -2.39 -2.93
C LYS A 368 -12.31 -2.36 -3.31
N LEU A 369 -11.63 -1.23 -3.23
CA LEU A 369 -10.17 -1.20 -3.37
C LEU A 369 -9.47 -1.87 -2.17
N PHE A 370 -9.95 -1.62 -0.97
CA PHE A 370 -9.36 -2.17 0.26
C PHE A 370 -9.93 -3.56 0.57
N LEU A 371 -9.05 -4.53 0.80
CA LEU A 371 -9.39 -5.94 0.96
C LEU A 371 -10.36 -6.21 2.12
N ASN A 372 -10.30 -5.39 3.16
CA ASN A 372 -11.00 -5.63 4.43
C ASN A 372 -12.17 -4.72 4.71
N THR A 373 -12.41 -3.75 3.86
CA THR A 373 -13.55 -2.85 4.00
C THR A 373 -14.18 -2.54 2.66
N GLN A 374 -15.51 -2.58 2.62
CA GLN A 374 -16.26 -2.07 1.47
C GLN A 374 -16.49 -0.56 1.59
N ILE A 375 -16.00 0.06 2.67
CA ILE A 375 -16.16 1.48 2.92
C ILE A 375 -15.35 2.24 1.88
N PRO A 376 -15.96 3.15 1.13
CA PRO A 376 -15.22 4.01 0.22
C PRO A 376 -14.24 4.86 1.00
N ALA A 377 -12.99 4.89 0.53
CA ALA A 377 -11.95 5.76 1.06
C ALA A 377 -11.81 7.02 0.20
N SER A 378 -11.13 8.00 0.75
CA SER A 378 -10.74 9.22 0.06
C SER A 378 -9.26 9.49 0.28
N LEU A 379 -8.60 10.07 -0.71
CA LEU A 379 -7.25 10.60 -0.55
C LEU A 379 -7.36 12.08 -0.22
N TRP A 380 -6.56 12.47 0.76
CA TRP A 380 -6.35 13.85 1.15
C TRP A 380 -4.94 14.26 0.74
N PHE A 381 -4.84 15.35 0.01
CA PHE A 381 -3.57 16.00 -0.28
C PHE A 381 -3.52 17.34 0.43
N MET A 382 -2.47 17.56 1.20
CA MET A 382 -2.24 18.77 1.96
C MET A 382 -0.89 19.38 1.63
N SER A 383 -0.80 20.69 1.68
CA SER A 383 0.44 21.42 1.44
C SER A 383 0.57 22.57 2.43
N ARG A 384 1.72 22.69 3.09
CA ARG A 384 2.00 23.80 4.01
C ARG A 384 2.14 25.14 3.31
N ASN A 385 2.59 25.15 2.06
CA ASN A 385 2.76 26.37 1.29
C ASN A 385 2.30 26.14 -0.16
N ARG A 386 1.15 26.70 -0.49
CA ARG A 386 0.50 26.58 -1.80
C ARG A 386 0.87 27.70 -2.76
N SER A 387 1.75 28.62 -2.33
CA SER A 387 2.28 29.75 -3.11
C SER A 387 3.81 29.80 -3.12
N ASN A 388 4.49 28.66 -2.98
CA ASN A 388 5.94 28.52 -2.80
C ASN A 388 6.79 28.79 -4.05
N GLY A 389 6.18 29.13 -5.17
CA GLY A 389 6.88 29.40 -6.43
C GLY A 389 7.30 28.16 -7.23
N LYS A 390 7.30 26.95 -6.62
CA LYS A 390 7.52 25.68 -7.34
C LYS A 390 6.37 25.38 -8.29
N TYR A 391 5.14 25.68 -7.87
CA TYR A 391 3.91 25.49 -8.63
C TYR A 391 3.15 26.83 -8.76
N ARG A 392 2.04 26.85 -9.51
CA ARG A 392 1.17 28.02 -9.52
C ARG A 392 0.60 28.32 -8.13
N ASN A 393 0.17 29.52 -7.88
CA ASN A 393 -0.53 29.86 -6.64
C ASN A 393 -1.93 29.22 -6.63
N ARG A 394 -2.21 28.43 -5.60
CA ARG A 394 -3.46 27.66 -5.42
C ARG A 394 -4.19 27.99 -4.12
N THR A 395 -3.82 29.10 -3.46
CA THR A 395 -4.34 29.42 -2.10
C THR A 395 -5.84 29.68 -2.05
N GLY A 396 -6.45 30.07 -3.17
CA GLY A 396 -7.86 30.43 -3.25
C GLY A 396 -8.81 29.27 -3.64
N GLU A 397 -8.33 28.05 -3.83
CA GLU A 397 -9.13 26.96 -4.38
C GLU A 397 -8.71 25.60 -3.83
N ILE A 398 -9.57 24.58 -3.98
CA ILE A 398 -9.26 23.17 -3.70
C ILE A 398 -9.66 22.36 -4.93
N LEU A 399 -8.76 21.43 -5.35
CA LEU A 399 -9.10 20.49 -6.40
C LEU A 399 -9.90 19.32 -5.84
N PHE A 400 -11.01 19.01 -6.47
CA PHE A 400 -11.85 17.85 -6.19
C PHE A 400 -11.81 16.88 -7.37
N ILE A 401 -11.50 15.61 -7.14
CA ILE A 401 -11.51 14.55 -8.16
C ILE A 401 -12.44 13.43 -7.69
N ASP A 402 -13.41 13.07 -8.50
CA ASP A 402 -14.34 11.97 -8.21
C ASP A 402 -14.05 10.74 -9.07
N ALA A 403 -13.20 9.87 -8.55
CA ALA A 403 -12.79 8.63 -9.20
C ALA A 403 -13.67 7.42 -8.84
N ARG A 404 -14.88 7.61 -8.25
CA ARG A 404 -15.74 6.51 -7.77
C ARG A 404 -16.07 5.46 -8.82
N ASN A 405 -16.12 5.84 -10.08
CA ASN A 405 -16.50 4.97 -11.19
C ASN A 405 -15.29 4.38 -11.93
N MET A 406 -14.08 4.69 -11.51
CA MET A 406 -12.83 4.19 -12.10
C MET A 406 -12.47 2.80 -11.58
N GLY A 407 -11.47 2.18 -12.19
CA GLY A 407 -10.97 0.86 -11.85
C GLY A 407 -11.85 -0.28 -12.38
N HIS A 408 -11.30 -1.48 -12.33
CA HIS A 408 -11.95 -2.71 -12.78
C HIS A 408 -12.02 -3.76 -11.66
N LEU A 409 -12.96 -4.69 -11.74
CA LEU A 409 -13.09 -5.77 -10.78
C LEU A 409 -12.13 -6.91 -11.12
N ILE A 410 -11.14 -7.18 -10.26
CA ILE A 410 -10.29 -8.37 -10.37
C ILE A 410 -11.00 -9.64 -9.87
N ASN A 411 -11.99 -9.46 -8.99
CA ASN A 411 -12.92 -10.51 -8.55
C ASN A 411 -14.21 -9.89 -8.01
N ARG A 412 -15.16 -10.71 -7.54
CA ARG A 412 -16.46 -10.22 -7.03
C ARG A 412 -16.35 -9.23 -5.86
N ARG A 413 -15.24 -9.25 -5.12
CA ARG A 413 -15.06 -8.48 -3.87
C ARG A 413 -14.02 -7.38 -3.98
N THR A 414 -13.10 -7.46 -4.94
CA THR A 414 -11.92 -6.60 -5.03
C THR A 414 -11.89 -5.86 -6.36
N ARG A 415 -11.61 -4.58 -6.30
CA ARG A 415 -11.38 -3.66 -7.42
C ARG A 415 -9.92 -3.21 -7.41
N GLU A 416 -9.39 -2.88 -8.56
CA GLU A 416 -8.06 -2.31 -8.74
C GLU A 416 -8.15 -1.12 -9.70
N LEU A 417 -7.32 -0.11 -9.49
CA LEU A 417 -7.12 0.96 -10.46
C LEU A 417 -6.11 0.47 -11.52
N SER A 418 -6.42 0.71 -12.79
CA SER A 418 -5.47 0.46 -13.87
C SER A 418 -4.39 1.55 -13.91
N GLU A 419 -3.31 1.32 -14.64
CA GLU A 419 -2.30 2.34 -14.92
C GLU A 419 -2.91 3.59 -15.56
N ASP A 420 -3.84 3.42 -16.51
CA ASP A 420 -4.56 4.53 -17.14
C ASP A 420 -5.41 5.32 -16.15
N ASP A 421 -6.06 4.66 -15.19
CA ASP A 421 -6.81 5.32 -14.12
C ASP A 421 -5.87 6.17 -13.24
N ILE A 422 -4.73 5.60 -12.82
CA ILE A 422 -3.72 6.27 -12.01
C ILE A 422 -3.17 7.48 -12.76
N GLN A 423 -2.76 7.32 -14.01
CA GLN A 423 -2.25 8.39 -14.84
C GLN A 423 -3.29 9.49 -15.08
N THR A 424 -4.57 9.15 -15.27
CA THR A 424 -5.65 10.12 -15.44
C THR A 424 -5.80 10.98 -14.20
N ILE A 425 -5.81 10.38 -13.01
CA ILE A 425 -5.96 11.11 -11.74
C ILE A 425 -4.70 11.94 -11.46
N ALA A 426 -3.51 11.34 -11.57
CA ALA A 426 -2.24 12.01 -11.28
C ALA A 426 -1.99 13.17 -12.24
N SER A 427 -2.18 12.98 -13.55
CA SER A 427 -2.01 14.06 -14.55
C SER A 427 -3.00 15.22 -14.34
N THR A 428 -4.25 14.94 -13.92
CA THR A 428 -5.21 15.98 -13.56
C THR A 428 -4.68 16.86 -12.43
N TYR A 429 -4.14 16.24 -11.36
CA TYR A 429 -3.53 16.99 -10.26
C TYR A 429 -2.29 17.76 -10.69
N HIS A 430 -1.41 17.16 -11.51
CA HIS A 430 -0.20 17.80 -12.01
C HIS A 430 -0.52 18.98 -12.92
N ASN A 431 -1.44 18.82 -13.88
CA ASN A 431 -1.88 19.88 -14.77
C ASN A 431 -2.47 21.06 -13.97
N TRP A 432 -3.31 20.77 -12.95
CA TRP A 432 -3.88 21.80 -12.10
C TRP A 432 -2.84 22.60 -11.33
N ARG A 433 -1.76 21.99 -10.85
CA ARG A 433 -0.73 22.68 -10.06
C ARG A 433 0.41 23.27 -10.89
N CYS A 434 0.55 22.93 -12.18
CA CYS A 434 1.59 23.48 -13.05
C CYS A 434 1.38 24.98 -13.31
N LYS A 435 2.47 25.73 -13.53
CA LYS A 435 2.44 27.10 -14.04
C LYS A 435 2.13 27.08 -15.52
N GLU A 436 1.42 28.12 -16.00
CA GLU A 436 1.18 28.30 -17.42
C GLU A 436 2.53 28.39 -18.17
N GLY A 437 2.70 27.61 -19.24
CA GLY A 437 3.89 27.58 -20.07
C GLY A 437 5.07 26.74 -19.55
N GLU A 438 5.02 26.18 -18.35
CA GLU A 438 6.02 25.22 -17.92
C GLU A 438 5.68 23.82 -18.51
N HIS A 439 6.38 23.47 -19.59
CA HIS A 439 6.43 22.08 -20.03
C HIS A 439 7.27 21.30 -19.01
N LYS A 440 6.75 20.29 -18.36
CA LYS A 440 7.60 19.28 -17.74
C LYS A 440 8.30 18.53 -18.88
N VAL A 441 9.50 18.98 -19.23
CA VAL A 441 10.47 18.16 -19.93
C VAL A 441 10.85 17.10 -18.91
N GLY A 442 10.37 15.88 -19.09
CA GLY A 442 11.02 14.71 -18.53
C GLY A 442 12.44 14.78 -19.06
N GLU A 443 13.43 15.00 -18.17
CA GLU A 443 14.82 14.94 -18.57
C GLU A 443 15.06 13.53 -19.10
N GLN A 444 15.32 13.52 -20.38
CA GLN A 444 15.93 12.52 -21.24
C GLN A 444 15.04 11.63 -22.10
N GLY A 445 15.17 11.93 -23.38
CA GLY A 445 15.49 10.97 -24.44
C GLY A 445 14.35 10.13 -24.97
N GLU A 446 13.95 10.53 -26.15
CA GLU A 446 13.33 9.71 -27.20
C GLU A 446 11.91 9.16 -26.94
N GLN A 447 10.96 9.88 -27.54
CA GLN A 447 9.60 9.43 -27.88
C GLN A 447 8.60 9.34 -26.71
N GLY A 448 8.15 10.48 -26.28
CA GLY A 448 7.02 10.63 -25.36
C GLY A 448 6.85 12.04 -24.81
N GLU A 449 6.73 13.05 -25.66
CA GLU A 449 6.31 14.39 -25.24
C GLU A 449 4.90 14.30 -24.61
N HIS A 450 4.83 14.13 -23.30
CA HIS A 450 3.61 14.46 -22.57
C HIS A 450 3.44 15.98 -22.59
N LYS A 451 2.79 16.50 -23.61
CA LYS A 451 2.31 17.89 -23.62
C LYS A 451 1.45 18.07 -22.38
N VAL A 452 1.93 18.87 -21.42
CA VAL A 452 1.09 19.33 -20.31
C VAL A 452 -0.11 20.03 -20.92
N ARG A 453 -1.29 19.43 -20.83
CA ARG A 453 -2.53 20.08 -21.25
C ARG A 453 -2.90 21.09 -20.16
N PRO A 454 -3.39 22.29 -20.52
CA PRO A 454 -3.97 23.19 -19.53
C PRO A 454 -5.01 22.44 -18.70
N TYR A 455 -5.05 22.70 -17.40
CA TYR A 455 -6.09 22.14 -16.54
C TYR A 455 -7.44 22.74 -16.95
N GLU A 456 -8.42 21.89 -17.09
CA GLU A 456 -9.83 22.25 -17.28
C GLU A 456 -10.70 21.41 -16.33
N ASP A 457 -11.75 22.05 -15.81
CA ASP A 457 -12.79 21.34 -15.06
C ASP A 457 -13.51 20.35 -15.98
N VAL A 458 -13.75 19.14 -15.49
CA VAL A 458 -14.46 18.09 -16.23
C VAL A 458 -15.69 17.66 -15.44
N ASN A 459 -16.88 17.94 -16.00
CA ASN A 459 -18.14 17.57 -15.38
C ASN A 459 -18.21 16.10 -15.02
N GLY A 460 -18.58 15.80 -13.79
CA GLY A 460 -18.66 14.43 -13.25
C GLY A 460 -17.30 13.81 -12.83
N PHE A 461 -16.17 14.49 -13.09
CA PHE A 461 -14.85 13.95 -12.77
C PHE A 461 -13.99 14.88 -11.90
N CYS A 462 -13.71 16.13 -12.33
CA CYS A 462 -12.86 17.03 -11.54
C CYS A 462 -13.33 18.48 -11.59
N ASN A 463 -13.07 19.23 -10.52
CA ASN A 463 -13.36 20.65 -10.41
C ASN A 463 -12.42 21.33 -9.43
N ALA A 464 -11.84 22.48 -9.82
CA ALA A 464 -11.09 23.37 -8.94
C ALA A 464 -12.04 24.39 -8.32
N ALA A 465 -12.62 24.04 -7.17
CA ALA A 465 -13.59 24.88 -6.50
C ALA A 465 -12.95 26.00 -5.69
N ALA A 466 -13.42 27.23 -5.86
CA ALA A 466 -13.07 28.37 -5.03
C ALA A 466 -13.42 28.12 -3.55
N ILE A 467 -12.63 28.68 -2.62
CA ILE A 467 -12.87 28.53 -1.18
C ILE A 467 -14.24 29.06 -0.76
N GLU A 468 -14.76 30.10 -1.44
CA GLU A 468 -16.11 30.63 -1.23
C GLU A 468 -17.17 29.55 -1.45
N ARG A 469 -17.01 28.75 -2.52
CA ARG A 469 -17.91 27.63 -2.79
C ARG A 469 -17.83 26.55 -1.73
N VAL A 470 -16.63 26.28 -1.19
CA VAL A 470 -16.45 25.33 -0.09
C VAL A 470 -17.13 25.82 1.19
N LYS A 471 -17.09 27.12 1.48
CA LYS A 471 -17.80 27.75 2.60
C LYS A 471 -19.32 27.64 2.44
N GLU A 472 -19.85 27.92 1.27
CA GLU A 472 -21.30 27.78 0.96
C GLU A 472 -21.80 26.35 1.20
N LEU A 473 -20.95 25.35 0.95
CA LEU A 473 -21.25 23.94 1.19
C LEU A 473 -20.88 23.48 2.61
N ASP A 474 -20.71 24.43 3.55
CA ASP A 474 -20.43 24.17 4.96
C ASP A 474 -19.20 23.29 5.17
N TYR A 475 -18.16 23.57 4.41
CA TYR A 475 -16.85 22.88 4.43
C TYR A 475 -16.94 21.36 4.24
N VAL A 476 -17.98 20.84 3.61
CA VAL A 476 -18.09 19.45 3.21
C VAL A 476 -17.18 19.21 2.01
N LEU A 477 -16.23 18.30 2.11
CA LEU A 477 -15.19 18.07 1.10
C LEU A 477 -15.48 16.87 0.18
N THR A 478 -16.72 16.46 0.02
CA THR A 478 -17.09 15.34 -0.87
C THR A 478 -17.02 15.76 -2.34
N PRO A 479 -16.10 15.22 -3.16
CA PRO A 479 -15.91 15.64 -4.55
C PRO A 479 -17.18 15.69 -5.39
N GLY A 480 -18.09 14.74 -5.27
CA GLY A 480 -19.35 14.71 -6.02
C GLY A 480 -20.29 15.91 -5.78
N ARG A 481 -19.98 16.80 -4.81
CA ARG A 481 -20.72 18.06 -4.62
C ARG A 481 -20.17 19.22 -5.44
N TYR A 482 -18.99 19.03 -6.04
CA TYR A 482 -18.26 20.07 -6.77
C TYR A 482 -18.16 19.78 -8.25
N VAL A 483 -17.96 18.50 -8.64
CA VAL A 483 -17.68 18.10 -10.01
C VAL A 483 -18.89 18.13 -10.97
N GLY A 484 -20.10 18.39 -10.46
CA GLY A 484 -21.32 18.35 -11.27
C GLY A 484 -21.73 16.94 -11.69
N LEU A 485 -22.63 16.88 -12.66
CA LEU A 485 -23.05 15.61 -13.29
C LEU A 485 -22.22 15.41 -14.55
N ALA A 486 -21.81 14.17 -14.80
CA ALA A 486 -21.24 13.81 -16.09
C ALA A 486 -22.24 14.16 -17.20
N GLU A 487 -21.77 14.79 -18.26
CA GLU A 487 -22.56 14.91 -19.47
C GLU A 487 -22.75 13.49 -20.03
N GLU A 488 -23.92 12.90 -19.79
CA GLU A 488 -24.33 11.76 -20.56
C GLU A 488 -24.45 12.26 -22.01
N LYS A 489 -23.51 11.92 -22.85
CA LYS A 489 -23.72 11.98 -24.29
C LYS A 489 -24.78 10.93 -24.56
N ASP A 490 -26.04 11.37 -24.54
CA ASP A 490 -27.15 10.57 -25.02
C ASP A 490 -26.86 10.20 -26.49
N ALA A 491 -26.17 9.05 -26.65
CA ALA A 491 -25.85 8.50 -27.97
C ALA A 491 -27.05 7.84 -28.63
N PHE A 492 -28.25 7.98 -28.05
CA PHE A 492 -29.47 7.38 -28.58
C PHE A 492 -30.62 8.40 -28.64
N ASP A 493 -31.45 8.24 -29.65
CA ASP A 493 -32.70 8.97 -29.77
C ASP A 493 -33.62 8.53 -28.61
N PHE A 494 -34.04 9.51 -27.78
CA PHE A 494 -34.96 9.25 -26.66
C PHE A 494 -36.23 8.56 -27.11
N GLY A 495 -36.77 8.93 -28.28
CA GLY A 495 -37.98 8.34 -28.85
C GLY A 495 -37.80 6.85 -29.18
N GLU A 496 -36.72 6.49 -29.82
CA GLU A 496 -36.39 5.09 -30.11
C GLU A 496 -36.18 4.27 -28.84
N ARG A 497 -35.40 4.79 -27.88
CA ARG A 497 -35.13 4.10 -26.62
C ARG A 497 -36.39 3.95 -25.77
N PHE A 498 -37.20 4.98 -25.67
CA PHE A 498 -38.47 4.93 -24.94
C PHE A 498 -39.42 3.91 -25.56
N THR A 499 -39.52 3.88 -26.90
CA THR A 499 -40.37 2.94 -27.63
C THR A 499 -39.90 1.48 -27.39
N SER A 500 -38.58 1.23 -27.44
CA SER A 500 -38.01 -0.08 -27.14
C SER A 500 -38.29 -0.54 -25.71
N LEU A 501 -38.01 0.32 -24.73
CA LEU A 501 -38.26 0.02 -23.30
C LEU A 501 -39.74 -0.19 -22.98
N LYS A 502 -40.63 0.59 -23.62
CA LYS A 502 -42.07 0.40 -23.50
C LYS A 502 -42.52 -0.95 -24.02
N ALA A 503 -42.03 -1.36 -25.18
CA ALA A 503 -42.35 -2.66 -25.78
C ALA A 503 -41.85 -3.82 -24.89
N GLU A 504 -40.61 -3.72 -24.37
CA GLU A 504 -40.06 -4.69 -23.44
C GLU A 504 -40.87 -4.80 -22.14
N PHE A 505 -41.27 -3.67 -21.56
CA PHE A 505 -42.11 -3.63 -20.38
C PHE A 505 -43.50 -4.25 -20.61
N GLU A 506 -44.14 -3.95 -21.76
CA GLU A 506 -45.42 -4.56 -22.13
C GLU A 506 -45.29 -6.08 -22.32
N GLN A 507 -44.14 -6.56 -22.82
CA GLN A 507 -43.87 -7.99 -22.96
C GLN A 507 -43.69 -8.64 -21.57
N GLN A 508 -42.96 -8.01 -20.65
CA GLN A 508 -42.75 -8.50 -19.28
C GLN A 508 -44.07 -8.59 -18.50
N LEU A 509 -44.98 -7.64 -18.67
CA LEU A 509 -46.33 -7.70 -18.08
C LEU A 509 -47.14 -8.89 -18.57
N LYS A 510 -47.05 -9.24 -19.87
CA LYS A 510 -47.69 -10.43 -20.41
C LYS A 510 -47.12 -11.72 -19.85
N GLU A 511 -45.79 -11.80 -19.72
CA GLU A 511 -45.12 -12.94 -19.13
C GLU A 511 -45.47 -13.10 -17.63
N GLU A 512 -45.53 -11.99 -16.88
CA GLU A 512 -45.98 -11.98 -15.49
C GLU A 512 -47.38 -12.57 -15.35
N ALA A 513 -48.33 -12.13 -16.18
CA ALA A 513 -49.70 -12.64 -16.15
C ALA A 513 -49.77 -14.15 -16.38
N VAL A 514 -48.95 -14.69 -17.33
CA VAL A 514 -48.86 -16.13 -17.61
C VAL A 514 -48.24 -16.88 -16.43
N LEU A 515 -47.21 -16.32 -15.80
CA LEU A 515 -46.55 -16.94 -14.65
C LEU A 515 -47.48 -16.95 -13.43
N ASN A 516 -48.22 -15.88 -13.18
CA ASN A 516 -49.19 -15.79 -12.09
C ASN A 516 -50.31 -16.84 -12.27
N GLN A 517 -50.81 -17.01 -13.50
CA GLN A 517 -51.81 -18.05 -13.81
C GLN A 517 -51.27 -19.46 -13.53
N ARG A 518 -50.01 -19.75 -13.95
CA ARG A 518 -49.34 -21.05 -13.67
C ARG A 518 -49.15 -21.29 -12.17
N ILE A 519 -48.83 -20.24 -11.41
CA ILE A 519 -48.69 -20.35 -9.95
C ILE A 519 -50.03 -20.73 -9.33
N ILE A 520 -51.14 -20.07 -9.73
CA ILE A 520 -52.50 -20.39 -9.26
C ILE A 520 -52.88 -21.83 -9.59
N GLU A 521 -52.64 -22.28 -10.82
CA GLU A 521 -52.89 -23.65 -11.26
C GLU A 521 -52.07 -24.69 -10.48
N ASN A 522 -50.81 -24.37 -10.16
CA ASN A 522 -49.96 -25.27 -9.40
C ASN A 522 -50.37 -25.34 -7.91
N LEU A 523 -50.72 -24.19 -7.33
CA LEU A 523 -51.27 -24.15 -5.96
C LEU A 523 -52.59 -24.95 -5.82
N ALA A 524 -53.44 -24.93 -6.84
CA ALA A 524 -54.68 -25.69 -6.86
C ALA A 524 -54.43 -27.25 -6.89
N LYS A 525 -53.26 -27.67 -7.32
CA LYS A 525 -52.84 -29.09 -7.33
C LYS A 525 -52.30 -29.60 -5.97
N VAL A 526 -51.99 -28.67 -5.05
CA VAL A 526 -51.46 -29.04 -3.72
C VAL A 526 -52.59 -29.59 -2.86
N LYS A 527 -52.56 -30.88 -2.59
CA LYS A 527 -53.46 -31.51 -1.62
C LYS A 527 -52.85 -31.32 -0.23
N ILE A 528 -53.54 -30.57 0.63
CA ILE A 528 -53.20 -30.53 2.05
C ILE A 528 -53.82 -31.79 2.67
N ASN A 529 -53.02 -32.78 2.92
CA ASN A 529 -53.44 -33.93 3.75
C ASN A 529 -53.49 -33.39 5.19
N GLY A 530 -54.72 -33.27 5.72
CA GLY A 530 -55.00 -33.00 7.14
C GLY A 530 -54.72 -34.22 8.00
#